data_fe197af7e66cd7d43fc2c9f5d1cd0085
#
_entry.id   fe197af7e66cd7d43fc2c9f5d1cd0085
#
_cell.length_a   1.000
_cell.length_b   1.000
_cell.length_c   1.000
_cell.angle_alpha   90.00
_cell.angle_beta   90.00
_cell.angle_gamma   90.00
#
_symmetry.space_group_name_H-M   'P 1'
#
loop_
_entity.id
_entity.type
_entity.pdbx_description
1 polymer ?
#
loop_
_entity_poly.entity_id
_entity_poly.type
_entity_poly.pdbx_seq_one_letter_code
_entity_poly.pdbx_strand_id
1 'polypeptide(L)'
;MDERIRTPDLKKWGLKLRRAIETWRLPLLILALGALILLWPSGKKDEPSAEKAEAAQTEETADTQARLEQLLSSMDGVGRVELMLTTSGSEEIFYQTDTRVSGDTREETTVFSSTQSTQKTPVVAKTKSAPYLGAVIVCDGADSAAVRLRVMQAVSALTGLGSDKISVIKMKRQ
;
A
#
# COMPACT_ATOMS: atom_id res chain seq x y z
N MET A 1 -42.62 -58.49 -27.25
CA MET A 1 -42.89 -57.07 -27.04
C MET A 1 -41.58 -56.36 -27.15
N ASP A 2 -41.28 -55.97 -28.46
CA ASP A 2 -40.00 -55.30 -28.77
C ASP A 2 -40.21 -53.79 -28.77
N GLU A 3 -39.67 -53.12 -27.83
CA GLU A 3 -39.63 -51.67 -27.79
C GLU A 3 -38.29 -51.18 -28.36
N ARG A 4 -38.27 -50.88 -29.65
CA ARG A 4 -37.12 -50.32 -30.36
C ARG A 4 -36.90 -48.92 -29.93
N ILE A 5 -35.86 -48.69 -29.19
CA ILE A 5 -35.29 -47.37 -28.83
C ILE A 5 -34.81 -46.71 -30.14
N ARG A 6 -35.56 -45.71 -30.61
CA ARG A 6 -35.23 -44.87 -31.75
C ARG A 6 -34.07 -43.93 -31.36
N THR A 7 -32.90 -44.24 -31.83
CA THR A 7 -31.76 -43.31 -31.71
C THR A 7 -31.99 -42.07 -32.59
N PRO A 8 -31.89 -40.87 -32.07
CA PRO A 8 -32.06 -39.67 -32.90
C PRO A 8 -30.87 -39.49 -33.83
N ASP A 9 -31.18 -39.20 -35.10
CA ASP A 9 -30.28 -39.00 -36.23
C ASP A 9 -29.32 -37.79 -35.98
N LEU A 10 -28.21 -38.02 -35.35
CA LEU A 10 -27.16 -37.03 -35.08
C LEU A 10 -26.55 -36.40 -36.35
N LYS A 11 -26.69 -37.09 -37.53
CA LYS A 11 -26.18 -36.57 -38.81
C LYS A 11 -26.99 -35.41 -39.38
N LYS A 12 -28.29 -35.33 -39.10
CA LYS A 12 -29.14 -34.24 -39.60
C LYS A 12 -29.00 -32.95 -38.76
N TRP A 13 -28.51 -33.05 -37.55
CA TRP A 13 -28.27 -31.90 -36.71
C TRP A 13 -27.00 -31.14 -37.10
N GLY A 14 -25.96 -31.85 -37.53
CA GLY A 14 -24.69 -31.24 -37.96
C GLY A 14 -24.83 -30.33 -39.20
N LEU A 15 -25.75 -30.68 -40.14
CA LEU A 15 -25.95 -29.88 -41.35
C LEU A 15 -26.80 -28.61 -41.09
N LYS A 16 -27.69 -28.63 -40.12
CA LYS A 16 -28.47 -27.45 -39.70
C LYS A 16 -27.61 -26.48 -38.89
N LEU A 17 -26.67 -27.00 -38.10
CA LEU A 17 -25.71 -26.16 -37.35
C LEU A 17 -24.76 -25.39 -38.29
N ARG A 18 -24.29 -26.03 -39.38
CA ARG A 18 -23.40 -25.38 -40.34
C ARG A 18 -24.04 -24.17 -41.04
N ARG A 19 -25.32 -24.26 -41.42
CA ARG A 19 -26.05 -23.15 -42.05
C ARG A 19 -26.40 -22.04 -41.06
N ALA A 20 -26.65 -22.36 -39.79
CA ALA A 20 -26.87 -21.37 -38.73
C ALA A 20 -25.60 -20.61 -38.38
N ILE A 21 -24.44 -21.27 -38.49
CA ILE A 21 -23.12 -20.65 -38.21
C ILE A 21 -22.76 -19.65 -39.31
N GLU A 22 -23.14 -19.87 -40.56
CA GLU A 22 -22.82 -18.97 -41.68
C GLU A 22 -23.57 -17.64 -41.61
N THR A 23 -24.84 -17.66 -41.19
CA THR A 23 -25.67 -16.45 -41.01
C THR A 23 -25.42 -15.74 -39.67
N TRP A 24 -24.87 -16.47 -38.69
CA TRP A 24 -24.60 -15.93 -37.33
C TRP A 24 -23.13 -15.60 -37.07
N ARG A 25 -22.32 -15.62 -38.12
CA ARG A 25 -20.87 -15.28 -37.99
C ARG A 25 -20.66 -13.88 -37.44
N LEU A 26 -21.47 -12.91 -37.87
CA LEU A 26 -21.39 -11.52 -37.37
C LEU A 26 -21.75 -11.38 -35.88
N PRO A 27 -22.90 -11.87 -35.37
CA PRO A 27 -23.21 -11.75 -33.93
C PRO A 27 -22.31 -12.62 -33.05
N LEU A 28 -21.84 -13.80 -33.54
CA LEU A 28 -20.88 -14.63 -32.82
C LEU A 28 -19.49 -13.93 -32.71
N LEU A 29 -19.06 -13.22 -33.74
CA LEU A 29 -17.80 -12.46 -33.73
C LEU A 29 -17.88 -11.28 -32.77
N ILE A 30 -19.03 -10.60 -32.71
CA ILE A 30 -19.26 -9.51 -31.74
C ILE A 30 -19.29 -10.04 -30.30
N LEU A 31 -19.93 -11.20 -30.09
CA LEU A 31 -19.99 -11.84 -28.78
C LEU A 31 -18.59 -12.34 -28.32
N ALA A 32 -17.83 -12.93 -29.26
CA ALA A 32 -16.45 -13.35 -28.98
C ALA A 32 -15.53 -12.14 -28.70
N LEU A 33 -15.68 -11.03 -29.44
CA LEU A 33 -14.95 -9.80 -29.21
C LEU A 33 -15.33 -9.17 -27.86
N GLY A 34 -16.61 -9.19 -27.48
CA GLY A 34 -17.09 -8.75 -26.17
C GLY A 34 -16.54 -9.60 -25.02
N ALA A 35 -16.53 -10.94 -25.19
CA ALA A 35 -15.94 -11.85 -24.23
C ALA A 35 -14.41 -11.66 -24.10
N LEU A 36 -13.70 -11.36 -25.22
CA LEU A 36 -12.29 -11.08 -25.22
C LEU A 36 -11.97 -9.78 -24.47
N ILE A 37 -12.82 -8.75 -24.60
CA ILE A 37 -12.69 -7.49 -23.85
C ILE A 37 -12.96 -7.71 -22.35
N LEU A 38 -13.90 -8.58 -21.99
CA LEU A 38 -14.17 -8.95 -20.60
C LEU A 38 -13.06 -9.82 -19.96
N LEU A 39 -12.37 -10.64 -20.77
CA LEU A 39 -11.21 -11.42 -20.30
C LEU A 39 -9.91 -10.60 -20.34
N TRP A 40 -9.90 -9.43 -21.00
CA TRP A 40 -8.75 -8.54 -20.89
C TRP A 40 -8.70 -8.05 -19.44
N PRO A 41 -7.63 -8.32 -18.69
CA PRO A 41 -7.54 -7.80 -17.35
C PRO A 41 -7.62 -6.27 -17.44
N SER A 42 -8.79 -5.74 -17.12
CA SER A 42 -8.97 -4.29 -16.97
C SER A 42 -7.94 -3.86 -15.96
N GLY A 43 -6.93 -3.12 -16.45
CA GLY A 43 -5.91 -2.55 -15.58
C GLY A 43 -6.63 -1.96 -14.39
N LYS A 44 -6.27 -2.41 -13.21
CA LYS A 44 -6.77 -1.87 -11.95
C LYS A 44 -6.67 -0.36 -12.07
N LYS A 45 -7.80 0.31 -12.15
CA LYS A 45 -7.84 1.72 -11.79
C LYS A 45 -7.29 1.77 -10.38
N ASP A 46 -6.12 2.36 -10.24
CA ASP A 46 -5.58 2.73 -8.94
C ASP A 46 -6.56 3.73 -8.31
N GLU A 47 -7.59 3.22 -7.65
CA GLU A 47 -8.22 3.96 -6.58
C GLU A 47 -7.14 4.14 -5.54
N PRO A 48 -6.93 5.34 -5.00
CA PRO A 48 -6.07 5.53 -3.84
C PRO A 48 -6.75 4.85 -2.66
N SER A 49 -6.57 3.54 -2.59
CA SER A 49 -7.07 2.72 -1.50
C SER A 49 -6.22 3.03 -0.27
N ALA A 50 -6.86 3.12 0.89
CA ALA A 50 -6.19 3.22 2.18
C ALA A 50 -5.08 2.16 2.34
N GLU A 51 -5.27 0.99 1.73
CA GLU A 51 -4.32 -0.13 1.66
C GLU A 51 -2.99 0.21 0.96
N LYS A 52 -3.01 1.11 -0.07
CA LYS A 52 -1.77 1.55 -0.76
C LYS A 52 -1.02 2.59 0.06
N ALA A 53 -1.72 3.40 0.85
CA ALA A 53 -1.11 4.32 1.80
C ALA A 53 -0.44 3.57 2.95
N GLU A 54 -1.07 2.51 3.45
CA GLU A 54 -0.55 1.66 4.53
C GLU A 54 0.68 0.84 4.08
N ALA A 55 0.68 0.32 2.84
CA ALA A 55 1.83 -0.37 2.25
C ALA A 55 3.03 0.58 2.05
N ALA A 56 2.81 1.79 1.53
CA ALA A 56 3.87 2.78 1.33
C ALA A 56 4.52 3.23 2.65
N GLN A 57 3.74 3.35 3.72
CA GLN A 57 4.24 3.69 5.06
C GLN A 57 5.06 2.59 5.68
N THR A 58 4.68 1.34 5.44
CA THR A 58 5.44 0.18 5.91
C THR A 58 6.82 0.14 5.24
N GLU A 59 6.91 0.48 3.96
CA GLU A 59 8.18 0.55 3.22
C GLU A 59 9.07 1.70 3.71
N GLU A 60 8.54 2.89 3.95
CA GLU A 60 9.31 4.06 4.43
C GLU A 60 9.84 3.81 5.85
N THR A 61 9.02 3.24 6.73
CA THR A 61 9.44 2.88 8.09
C THR A 61 10.51 1.79 8.07
N ALA A 62 10.39 0.80 7.19
CA ALA A 62 11.37 -0.27 7.04
C ALA A 62 12.72 0.25 6.51
N ASP A 63 12.72 1.18 5.54
CA ASP A 63 13.95 1.79 5.02
C ASP A 63 14.64 2.63 6.11
N THR A 64 13.87 3.42 6.86
CA THR A 64 14.41 4.20 7.99
C THR A 64 14.98 3.30 9.07
N GLN A 65 14.32 2.20 9.40
CA GLN A 65 14.80 1.22 10.37
C GLN A 65 16.12 0.59 9.91
N ALA A 66 16.21 0.15 8.66
CA ALA A 66 17.43 -0.45 8.10
C ALA A 66 18.63 0.54 8.11
N ARG A 67 18.38 1.81 7.78
CA ARG A 67 19.42 2.87 7.84
C ARG A 67 19.87 3.13 9.26
N LEU A 68 18.96 3.16 10.22
CA LEU A 68 19.30 3.30 11.64
C LEU A 68 20.12 2.12 12.15
N GLU A 69 19.75 0.89 11.82
CA GLU A 69 20.51 -0.32 12.18
C GLU A 69 21.95 -0.26 11.64
N GLN A 70 22.11 0.16 10.38
CA GLN A 70 23.43 0.33 9.76
C GLN A 70 24.26 1.41 10.45
N LEU A 71 23.68 2.54 10.78
CA LEU A 71 24.37 3.63 11.52
C LEU A 71 24.78 3.18 12.91
N LEU A 72 23.88 2.54 13.65
CA LEU A 72 24.13 2.07 15.01
C LEU A 72 25.19 0.96 15.02
N SER A 73 25.19 0.05 14.05
CA SER A 73 26.18 -1.02 13.93
C SER A 73 27.58 -0.49 13.61
N SER A 74 27.70 0.70 13.00
CA SER A 74 28.98 1.37 12.72
C SER A 74 29.59 2.06 13.95
N MET A 75 28.82 2.17 15.03
CA MET A 75 29.32 2.83 16.28
C MET A 75 30.24 1.89 17.05
N ASP A 76 31.34 2.44 17.57
CA ASP A 76 32.31 1.67 18.35
C ASP A 76 31.70 1.03 19.60
N GLY A 77 31.94 -0.26 19.75
CA GLY A 77 31.48 -1.09 20.87
C GLY A 77 30.01 -1.54 20.82
N VAL A 78 29.27 -1.18 19.81
CA VAL A 78 27.84 -1.58 19.68
C VAL A 78 27.68 -2.99 19.13
N GLY A 79 28.45 -3.37 18.10
CA GLY A 79 28.38 -4.67 17.44
C GLY A 79 27.14 -4.85 16.57
N ARG A 80 26.59 -6.05 16.54
CA ARG A 80 25.33 -6.34 15.82
C ARG A 80 24.18 -5.60 16.49
N VAL A 81 23.27 -5.10 15.67
CA VAL A 81 22.09 -4.35 16.11
C VAL A 81 20.84 -4.88 15.40
N GLU A 82 19.78 -5.01 16.15
CA GLU A 82 18.42 -5.18 15.66
C GLU A 82 17.58 -4.07 16.27
N LEU A 83 16.81 -3.38 15.46
CA LEU A 83 16.00 -2.25 15.86
C LEU A 83 14.54 -2.49 15.45
N MET A 84 13.63 -2.16 16.35
CA MET A 84 12.20 -2.10 16.06
C MET A 84 11.66 -0.73 16.43
N LEU A 85 11.04 -0.05 15.47
CA LEU A 85 10.35 1.22 15.64
C LEU A 85 8.84 1.01 15.59
N THR A 86 8.11 1.72 16.45
CA THR A 86 6.66 1.74 16.45
C THR A 86 6.16 3.16 16.18
N THR A 87 5.21 3.32 15.28
CA THR A 87 4.58 4.61 14.92
C THR A 87 3.16 4.72 15.49
N SER A 88 2.64 5.94 15.61
CA SER A 88 1.30 6.22 16.17
C SER A 88 0.19 6.21 15.11
N GLY A 89 0.20 5.27 14.20
CA GLY A 89 -0.84 5.16 13.17
C GLY A 89 -0.39 5.64 11.80
N SER A 90 -1.32 6.17 11.00
CA SER A 90 -1.10 6.52 9.60
C SER A 90 -0.59 7.94 9.41
N GLU A 91 -0.08 8.20 8.22
CA GLU A 91 0.29 9.51 7.73
C GLU A 91 -0.94 10.45 7.69
N GLU A 92 -0.75 11.69 8.10
CA GLU A 92 -1.80 12.71 8.11
C GLU A 92 -1.65 13.59 6.86
N ILE A 93 -2.65 13.53 5.98
CA ILE A 93 -2.66 14.29 4.73
C ILE A 93 -3.50 15.55 4.93
N PHE A 94 -2.88 16.71 4.77
CA PHE A 94 -3.56 18.00 4.77
C PHE A 94 -3.84 18.44 3.34
N TYR A 95 -5.09 18.72 3.04
CA TYR A 95 -5.50 19.23 1.74
C TYR A 95 -5.48 20.75 1.72
N GLN A 96 -5.23 21.32 0.55
CA GLN A 96 -5.30 22.76 0.34
C GLN A 96 -6.75 23.22 0.49
N THR A 97 -6.97 24.21 1.36
CA THR A 97 -8.27 24.87 1.53
C THR A 97 -8.19 26.32 1.13
N ASP A 98 -9.23 26.82 0.47
CA ASP A 98 -9.45 28.24 0.22
C ASP A 98 -10.44 28.75 1.27
N THR A 99 -10.03 29.80 2.00
CA THR A 99 -10.83 30.38 3.07
C THR A 99 -11.36 31.74 2.65
N ARG A 100 -12.68 31.87 2.59
CA ARG A 100 -13.36 33.16 2.36
C ARG A 100 -13.99 33.64 3.65
N VAL A 101 -13.64 34.85 4.03
CA VAL A 101 -14.23 35.54 5.19
C VAL A 101 -15.09 36.68 4.67
N SER A 102 -16.40 36.64 4.97
CA SER A 102 -17.33 37.69 4.63
C SER A 102 -18.12 38.08 5.90
N GLY A 103 -17.77 39.20 6.51
CA GLY A 103 -18.31 39.59 7.81
C GLY A 103 -18.01 38.55 8.90
N ASP A 104 -19.04 38.06 9.59
CA ASP A 104 -18.94 37.04 10.63
C ASP A 104 -18.97 35.59 10.09
N THR A 105 -19.07 35.42 8.77
CA THR A 105 -19.14 34.06 8.14
C THR A 105 -17.79 33.68 7.56
N ARG A 106 -17.27 32.54 8.02
CA ARG A 106 -16.06 31.89 7.49
C ARG A 106 -16.47 30.66 6.69
N GLU A 107 -16.11 30.63 5.40
CA GLU A 107 -16.33 29.51 4.51
C GLU A 107 -14.98 28.91 4.12
N GLU A 108 -14.81 27.60 4.35
CA GLU A 108 -13.63 26.84 3.96
C GLU A 108 -14.01 25.84 2.86
N THR A 109 -13.32 25.92 1.73
CA THR A 109 -13.56 25.03 0.58
C THR A 109 -12.27 24.34 0.19
N THR A 110 -12.31 23.01 0.07
CA THR A 110 -11.14 22.22 -0.41
C THR A 110 -10.87 22.55 -1.87
N VAL A 111 -9.60 22.82 -2.20
CA VAL A 111 -9.16 23.10 -3.57
C VAL A 111 -8.97 21.79 -4.33
N PHE A 112 -9.60 21.69 -5.50
CA PHE A 112 -9.47 20.53 -6.39
C PHE A 112 -8.70 20.93 -7.65
N SER A 113 -7.76 20.06 -8.06
CA SER A 113 -7.13 20.14 -9.37
C SER A 113 -8.03 19.46 -10.40
N SER A 114 -8.40 20.19 -11.46
CA SER A 114 -9.11 19.67 -12.63
C SER A 114 -8.12 19.55 -13.78
N THR A 115 -7.44 18.43 -13.89
CA THR A 115 -6.75 18.03 -15.12
C THR A 115 -7.81 17.42 -16.04
N GLN A 116 -7.76 17.67 -17.33
CA GLN A 116 -8.66 17.28 -18.46
C GLN A 116 -9.54 16.01 -18.32
N SER A 117 -9.60 15.38 -17.18
CA SER A 117 -10.49 14.27 -16.85
C SER A 117 -11.59 14.74 -15.89
N THR A 118 -12.77 14.15 -15.99
CA THR A 118 -13.96 14.41 -15.16
C THR A 118 -13.73 14.17 -13.65
N GLN A 119 -12.52 13.76 -13.27
CA GLN A 119 -12.15 13.41 -11.90
C GLN A 119 -11.47 14.60 -11.21
N LYS A 120 -12.15 15.16 -10.23
CA LYS A 120 -11.62 16.21 -9.35
C LYS A 120 -10.75 15.56 -8.28
N THR A 121 -9.46 15.85 -8.29
CA THR A 121 -8.52 15.33 -7.26
C THR A 121 -8.21 16.48 -6.28
N PRO A 122 -8.37 16.28 -4.95
CA PRO A 122 -8.02 17.30 -3.98
C PRO A 122 -6.51 17.56 -4.01
N VAL A 123 -6.12 18.82 -3.91
CA VAL A 123 -4.71 19.23 -3.89
C VAL A 123 -4.14 18.99 -2.49
N VAL A 124 -3.08 18.17 -2.39
CA VAL A 124 -2.37 17.95 -1.13
C VAL A 124 -1.49 19.16 -0.83
N ALA A 125 -1.73 19.80 0.29
CA ALA A 125 -0.94 20.94 0.77
C ALA A 125 0.30 20.50 1.53
N LYS A 126 0.14 19.49 2.37
CA LYS A 126 1.20 18.96 3.25
C LYS A 126 0.88 17.54 3.64
N THR A 127 1.92 16.71 3.69
CA THR A 127 1.87 15.39 4.29
C THR A 127 2.72 15.40 5.56
N LYS A 128 2.22 14.80 6.63
CA LYS A 128 2.94 14.66 7.89
C LYS A 128 3.04 13.18 8.22
N SER A 129 4.27 12.68 8.26
CA SER A 129 4.55 11.29 8.65
C SER A 129 4.13 11.04 10.09
N ALA A 130 3.68 9.81 10.38
CA ALA A 130 3.28 9.43 11.72
C ALA A 130 4.46 9.53 12.69
N PRO A 131 4.28 10.15 13.86
CA PRO A 131 5.35 10.24 14.86
C PRO A 131 5.66 8.87 15.45
N TYR A 132 6.93 8.64 15.76
CA TYR A 132 7.35 7.43 16.45
C TYR A 132 6.81 7.42 17.88
N LEU A 133 6.34 6.27 18.35
CA LEU A 133 5.84 6.04 19.72
C LEU A 133 6.91 5.45 20.64
N GLY A 134 7.77 4.60 20.09
CA GLY A 134 8.78 3.91 20.85
C GLY A 134 9.81 3.20 19.97
N ALA A 135 10.93 2.83 20.58
CA ALA A 135 12.02 2.09 19.96
C ALA A 135 12.54 1.01 20.92
N VAL A 136 12.76 -0.18 20.38
CA VAL A 136 13.47 -1.26 21.06
C VAL A 136 14.71 -1.59 20.26
N ILE A 137 15.87 -1.54 20.90
CA ILE A 137 17.18 -1.81 20.30
C ILE A 137 17.81 -3.00 21.01
N VAL A 138 18.19 -4.00 20.27
CA VAL A 138 18.92 -5.17 20.77
C VAL A 138 20.30 -5.17 20.15
N CYS A 139 21.37 -5.06 20.97
CA CYS A 139 22.73 -5.01 20.48
C CYS A 139 23.72 -5.82 21.34
N ASP A 140 24.83 -6.25 20.72
CA ASP A 140 25.85 -7.02 21.42
C ASP A 140 26.51 -6.23 22.55
N GLY A 141 26.74 -4.92 22.33
CA GLY A 141 27.46 -4.06 23.24
C GLY A 141 26.65 -3.47 24.39
N ALA A 142 25.39 -3.84 24.56
CA ALA A 142 24.52 -3.30 25.60
C ALA A 142 24.92 -3.65 27.05
N ASP A 143 25.97 -4.46 27.27
CA ASP A 143 26.55 -4.67 28.58
C ASP A 143 27.15 -3.36 29.14
N SER A 144 27.74 -2.56 28.29
CA SER A 144 28.34 -1.28 28.66
C SER A 144 27.28 -0.19 28.84
N ALA A 145 27.24 0.44 30.02
CA ALA A 145 26.33 1.57 30.25
C ALA A 145 26.64 2.75 29.32
N ALA A 146 27.91 2.95 28.97
CA ALA A 146 28.31 4.00 28.03
C ALA A 146 27.79 3.73 26.60
N VAL A 147 27.79 2.47 26.16
CA VAL A 147 27.24 2.08 24.87
C VAL A 147 25.71 2.26 24.84
N ARG A 148 25.03 1.80 25.87
CA ARG A 148 23.58 2.01 25.99
C ARG A 148 23.20 3.48 25.92
N LEU A 149 23.95 4.35 26.65
CA LEU A 149 23.66 5.77 26.64
C LEU A 149 23.87 6.39 25.25
N ARG A 150 24.97 6.04 24.55
CA ARG A 150 25.28 6.56 23.21
C ARG A 150 24.23 6.10 22.19
N VAL A 151 23.81 4.82 22.21
CA VAL A 151 22.78 4.29 21.36
C VAL A 151 21.43 5.00 21.61
N MET A 152 21.04 5.15 22.85
CA MET A 152 19.82 5.87 23.24
C MET A 152 19.85 7.33 22.76
N GLN A 153 20.96 8.05 22.95
CA GLN A 153 21.09 9.41 22.46
C GLN A 153 21.03 9.53 20.95
N ALA A 154 21.68 8.61 20.22
CA ALA A 154 21.64 8.58 18.76
C ALA A 154 20.23 8.36 18.23
N VAL A 155 19.50 7.37 18.77
CA VAL A 155 18.12 7.10 18.38
C VAL A 155 17.19 8.25 18.75
N SER A 156 17.34 8.82 19.95
CA SER A 156 16.57 9.99 20.39
C SER A 156 16.75 11.19 19.45
N ALA A 157 17.99 11.47 19.05
CA ALA A 157 18.29 12.59 18.14
C ALA A 157 17.69 12.43 16.75
N LEU A 158 17.58 11.20 16.23
CA LEU A 158 17.08 10.91 14.89
C LEU A 158 15.56 10.74 14.84
N THR A 159 14.97 10.18 15.89
CA THR A 159 13.52 9.88 15.93
C THR A 159 12.70 10.91 16.70
N GLY A 160 13.33 11.76 17.52
CA GLY A 160 12.64 12.66 18.42
C GLY A 160 12.04 11.97 19.65
N LEU A 161 12.30 10.68 19.86
CA LEU A 161 11.80 9.93 21.02
C LEU A 161 12.50 10.36 22.31
N GLY A 162 11.73 10.50 23.38
CA GLY A 162 12.29 10.64 24.72
C GLY A 162 12.98 9.35 25.18
N SER A 163 13.95 9.47 26.07
CA SER A 163 14.70 8.33 26.62
C SER A 163 13.82 7.32 27.37
N ASP A 164 12.67 7.73 27.86
CA ASP A 164 11.64 6.91 28.50
C ASP A 164 10.93 5.95 27.52
N LYS A 165 11.01 6.25 26.22
CA LYS A 165 10.39 5.48 25.13
C LYS A 165 11.39 4.64 24.33
N ILE A 166 12.67 4.65 24.75
CA ILE A 166 13.75 3.91 24.10
C ILE A 166 14.27 2.84 25.04
N SER A 167 14.21 1.58 24.62
CA SER A 167 14.75 0.44 25.38
C SER A 167 15.97 -0.13 24.66
N VAL A 168 17.09 -0.22 25.34
CA VAL A 168 18.34 -0.82 24.82
C VAL A 168 18.64 -2.09 25.60
N ILE A 169 18.64 -3.23 24.93
CA ILE A 169 18.71 -4.57 25.52
C ILE A 169 19.91 -5.32 24.92
N LYS A 170 20.52 -6.16 25.76
CA LYS A 170 21.63 -7.02 25.33
C LYS A 170 21.14 -8.13 24.41
N MET A 171 21.84 -8.32 23.29
CA MET A 171 21.64 -9.45 22.39
C MET A 171 22.11 -10.76 23.03
N LYS A 172 21.29 -11.79 22.92
CA LYS A 172 21.68 -13.14 23.38
C LYS A 172 22.77 -13.70 22.46
N ARG A 173 23.86 -14.16 23.03
CA ARG A 173 24.87 -14.91 22.28
C ARG A 173 24.29 -16.25 21.85
N GLN A 174 24.33 -16.50 20.55
CA GLN A 174 24.06 -17.82 19.99
C GLN A 174 25.28 -18.71 20.12
#